data_0e8c585ae69a9b152616d558038744fc
#
_entry.id   0e8c585ae69a9b152616d558038744fc
#
_cell.length_a   1.000
_cell.length_b   1.000
_cell.length_c   1.000
_cell.angle_alpha   90.00
_cell.angle_beta   90.00
_cell.angle_gamma   90.00
#
_symmetry.space_group_name_H-M   'P 1'
#
loop_
_entity.id
_entity.type
_entity.pdbx_description
1 polymer ?
#
loop_
_entity_poly.entity_id
_entity_poly.type
_entity_poly.pdbx_seq_one_letter_code
_entity_poly.pdbx_strand_id
1 'polypeptide(L)'
;MHRLGIVSATCAAALLVATPVAADSSTTLAQRADAAAAAAAKKKTASRVSSARANAAISFLVPLRISNPRIGSNFGFQVVDPESGEVLYDRQGTTSMRPASNMKIVTALNALHVLGPTTRMTTDTVVPEKGEVILRGGGDTTLGTDDLAALANDTADYLSSKGLLPDPKPGRKKRQPVQVFVDDSLYGTPKTGPGWTSSYQPYIVRPVRPLGRLGVYRWDSALEAGDVFAAALRSAGVAAKVIGHQDAADDAPAAASVQGDTVATQVKYMLQVSENNIAEMLFRQVAVQRGYPGTFKGGRLAAVQTLTELGLDTKGLRLKDGSGVSRDDRLTPKLLTGALGLALKTTKFPQFETFLQALPVGGRSGTLSASTGRFTTWPSRCAAGRVFAKTGTLFDTIGLSGYVYGQDGKLKVFSALVNDRPSRYSPLSTRQAVDGLVATVNGCWGPDSKTGQPPAQ
;
A
#
# COMPACT_ATOMS: atom_id res chain seq x y z
N MET A 1 -12.88 -62.37 7.86
CA MET A 1 -12.14 -61.99 9.08
C MET A 1 -11.07 -60.99 8.68
N HIS A 2 -11.25 -59.75 8.94
CA HIS A 2 -10.29 -58.70 9.29
C HIS A 2 -11.05 -57.36 9.29
N ARG A 3 -11.25 -56.85 10.48
CA ARG A 3 -11.93 -55.56 10.70
C ARG A 3 -10.93 -54.44 10.43
N LEU A 4 -11.25 -53.50 9.53
CA LEU A 4 -10.61 -52.21 9.44
C LEU A 4 -11.39 -51.21 10.29
N GLY A 5 -10.73 -50.67 11.31
CA GLY A 5 -11.26 -49.59 12.14
C GLY A 5 -11.14 -48.24 11.42
N ILE A 6 -12.25 -47.53 11.40
CA ILE A 6 -12.32 -46.13 10.92
C ILE A 6 -11.95 -45.24 12.10
N VAL A 7 -10.85 -44.50 11.98
CA VAL A 7 -10.47 -43.44 12.93
C VAL A 7 -11.11 -42.13 12.43
N SER A 8 -12.15 -41.70 13.15
CA SER A 8 -12.73 -40.37 12.96
C SER A 8 -11.84 -39.31 13.60
N ALA A 9 -11.23 -38.47 12.81
CA ALA A 9 -10.57 -37.27 13.27
C ALA A 9 -11.59 -36.12 13.37
N THR A 10 -12.01 -35.80 14.58
CA THR A 10 -12.80 -34.60 14.88
C THR A 10 -11.89 -33.38 14.89
N CYS A 11 -11.98 -32.55 13.86
CA CYS A 11 -11.42 -31.19 13.87
C CYS A 11 -12.31 -30.30 14.75
N ALA A 12 -11.83 -29.96 15.94
CA ALA A 12 -12.42 -28.91 16.74
C ALA A 12 -12.05 -27.54 16.14
N ALA A 13 -13.04 -26.88 15.53
CA ALA A 13 -12.91 -25.49 15.12
C ALA A 13 -13.01 -24.58 16.36
N ALA A 14 -11.89 -24.00 16.76
CA ALA A 14 -11.89 -22.94 17.77
C ALA A 14 -12.40 -21.64 17.13
N LEU A 15 -13.64 -21.26 17.42
CA LEU A 15 -14.15 -19.90 17.16
C LEU A 15 -13.40 -18.93 18.06
N LEU A 16 -12.48 -18.16 17.48
CA LEU A 16 -11.96 -16.94 18.08
C LEU A 16 -13.01 -15.84 17.94
N VAL A 17 -13.75 -15.61 19.02
CA VAL A 17 -14.61 -14.44 19.14
C VAL A 17 -13.70 -13.22 19.26
N ALA A 18 -13.59 -12.43 18.20
CA ALA A 18 -12.93 -11.14 18.22
C ALA A 18 -13.82 -10.16 18.96
N THR A 19 -13.46 -9.80 20.18
CA THR A 19 -14.05 -8.66 20.88
C THR A 19 -13.66 -7.38 20.14
N PRO A 20 -14.58 -6.43 19.88
CA PRO A 20 -14.23 -5.15 19.30
C PRO A 20 -13.41 -4.36 20.33
N VAL A 21 -12.14 -4.15 20.05
CA VAL A 21 -11.34 -3.15 20.77
C VAL A 21 -11.88 -1.79 20.32
N ALA A 22 -12.61 -1.11 21.22
CA ALA A 22 -13.02 0.26 21.01
C ALA A 22 -11.77 1.12 20.74
N ALA A 23 -11.66 1.64 19.53
CA ALA A 23 -10.63 2.57 19.15
C ALA A 23 -10.95 3.92 19.80
N ASP A 24 -10.20 4.26 20.83
CA ASP A 24 -10.17 5.61 21.40
C ASP A 24 -9.50 6.55 20.39
N SER A 25 -10.32 7.26 19.63
CA SER A 25 -9.95 7.96 18.38
C SER A 25 -9.57 9.42 18.55
N SER A 26 -9.24 9.88 19.78
CA SER A 26 -9.07 11.32 20.06
C SER A 26 -7.65 11.82 20.32
N THR A 27 -6.61 10.99 20.18
CA THR A 27 -5.24 11.45 20.37
C THR A 27 -4.53 11.75 19.05
N THR A 28 -4.19 13.03 18.82
CA THR A 28 -3.41 13.48 17.65
C THR A 28 -1.98 12.92 17.65
N LEU A 29 -1.30 12.92 16.50
CA LEU A 29 0.12 12.50 16.38
C LEU A 29 1.03 13.27 17.35
N ALA A 30 0.76 14.56 17.56
CA ALA A 30 1.45 15.36 18.54
C ALA A 30 1.28 14.78 19.95
N GLN A 31 0.09 14.40 20.34
CA GLN A 31 -0.18 13.80 21.66
C GLN A 31 0.42 12.39 21.81
N ARG A 32 0.49 11.61 20.73
CA ARG A 32 1.18 10.29 20.75
C ARG A 32 2.69 10.43 20.69
N ALA A 33 3.21 11.43 19.99
CA ALA A 33 4.62 11.82 20.06
C ALA A 33 4.98 12.35 21.46
N ASP A 34 4.11 13.14 22.06
CA ASP A 34 4.26 13.64 23.42
C ASP A 34 4.09 12.54 24.45
N ALA A 35 3.18 11.58 24.28
CA ALA A 35 3.04 10.41 25.16
C ALA A 35 4.21 9.45 25.02
N ALA A 36 4.75 9.25 23.82
CA ALA A 36 5.98 8.50 23.59
C ALA A 36 7.22 9.26 24.12
N ALA A 37 7.24 10.58 24.00
CA ALA A 37 8.25 11.45 24.57
C ALA A 37 8.14 11.52 26.11
N ALA A 38 6.93 11.58 26.67
CA ALA A 38 6.70 11.56 28.13
C ALA A 38 6.96 10.19 28.74
N ALA A 39 6.68 9.09 28.05
CA ALA A 39 7.08 7.74 28.49
C ALA A 39 8.60 7.53 28.41
N ALA A 40 9.27 8.18 27.45
CA ALA A 40 10.73 8.22 27.37
C ALA A 40 11.36 9.16 28.42
N ALA A 41 10.68 10.24 28.81
CA ALA A 41 11.13 11.20 29.82
C ALA A 41 11.00 10.67 31.26
N LYS A 42 10.09 9.74 31.54
CA LYS A 42 9.98 9.07 32.85
C LYS A 42 11.02 7.99 33.10
N LYS A 43 11.83 7.60 32.11
CA LYS A 43 13.00 6.73 32.29
C LYS A 43 14.26 7.59 32.37
N LYS A 44 14.67 7.98 33.59
CA LYS A 44 15.97 8.55 34.01
C LYS A 44 16.73 9.36 32.95
N THR A 45 16.99 10.61 33.24
CA THR A 45 18.02 11.52 32.73
C THR A 45 19.35 10.85 32.32
N ALA A 46 19.33 9.98 31.32
CA ALA A 46 20.52 9.72 30.54
C ALA A 46 20.76 10.94 29.67
N SER A 47 21.90 11.60 29.82
CA SER A 47 22.35 12.72 29.02
C SER A 47 22.04 12.44 27.53
N ARG A 48 21.10 13.18 26.96
CA ARG A 48 20.80 13.04 25.53
C ARG A 48 22.07 13.36 24.75
N VAL A 49 22.49 12.45 23.88
CA VAL A 49 23.59 12.70 22.95
C VAL A 49 23.25 13.91 22.10
N SER A 50 24.18 14.86 21.92
CA SER A 50 23.95 16.01 21.04
C SER A 50 23.71 15.57 19.59
N SER A 51 22.95 16.35 18.83
CA SER A 51 22.70 16.05 17.40
C SER A 51 24.01 15.95 16.61
N ALA A 52 24.99 16.82 16.88
CA ALA A 52 26.30 16.75 16.23
C ALA A 52 27.01 15.41 16.48
N ARG A 53 26.98 14.91 17.72
CA ARG A 53 27.59 13.61 18.06
C ARG A 53 26.80 12.44 17.46
N ALA A 54 25.47 12.50 17.47
CA ALA A 54 24.62 11.49 16.86
C ALA A 54 24.81 11.42 15.34
N ASN A 55 24.88 12.57 14.67
CA ASN A 55 25.11 12.67 13.23
C ASN A 55 26.51 12.15 12.85
N ALA A 56 27.54 12.56 13.59
CA ALA A 56 28.92 12.06 13.40
C ALA A 56 29.01 10.52 13.57
N ALA A 57 28.30 9.97 14.56
CA ALA A 57 28.23 8.52 14.76
C ALA A 57 27.60 7.80 13.57
N ILE A 58 26.54 8.37 12.95
CA ILE A 58 25.93 7.80 11.74
C ILE A 58 26.94 7.77 10.59
N SER A 59 27.60 8.91 10.33
CA SER A 59 28.61 9.05 9.25
C SER A 59 29.78 8.10 9.41
N PHE A 60 30.19 7.80 10.65
CA PHE A 60 31.30 6.88 10.95
C PHE A 60 30.88 5.40 10.93
N LEU A 61 29.74 5.06 11.54
CA LEU A 61 29.36 3.64 11.76
C LEU A 61 28.65 2.98 10.58
N VAL A 62 27.91 3.77 9.78
CA VAL A 62 27.21 3.25 8.59
C VAL A 62 28.18 2.61 7.60
N PRO A 63 29.34 3.19 7.24
CA PRO A 63 30.35 2.57 6.37
C PRO A 63 30.78 1.18 6.81
N LEU A 64 30.92 0.95 8.12
CA LEU A 64 31.35 -0.35 8.67
C LEU A 64 30.28 -1.44 8.50
N ARG A 65 29.01 -1.09 8.46
CA ARG A 65 27.90 -2.04 8.24
C ARG A 65 27.60 -2.30 6.76
N ILE A 66 27.90 -1.34 5.92
CA ILE A 66 27.61 -1.42 4.47
C ILE A 66 28.46 -2.49 3.79
N SER A 67 29.62 -2.83 4.33
CA SER A 67 30.51 -3.90 3.84
C SER A 67 29.95 -5.31 4.06
N ASN A 68 28.76 -5.45 4.68
CA ASN A 68 28.14 -6.75 4.90
C ASN A 68 27.87 -7.48 3.57
N PRO A 69 28.47 -8.67 3.32
CA PRO A 69 28.39 -9.35 2.04
C PRO A 69 26.96 -9.78 1.66
N ARG A 70 26.02 -9.81 2.60
CA ARG A 70 24.60 -10.10 2.35
C ARG A 70 23.88 -8.99 1.61
N ILE A 71 24.41 -7.76 1.65
CA ILE A 71 23.84 -6.61 0.93
C ILE A 71 24.24 -6.62 -0.55
N GLY A 72 25.48 -7.01 -0.86
CA GLY A 72 26.01 -6.98 -2.22
C GLY A 72 26.61 -5.62 -2.61
N SER A 73 27.04 -5.49 -3.85
CA SER A 73 27.73 -4.29 -4.37
C SER A 73 26.79 -3.27 -5.00
N ASN A 74 25.68 -3.72 -5.61
CA ASN A 74 24.69 -2.86 -6.24
C ASN A 74 23.68 -2.35 -5.18
N PHE A 75 24.12 -1.35 -4.43
CA PHE A 75 23.40 -0.87 -3.26
C PHE A 75 23.47 0.66 -3.12
N GLY A 76 22.32 1.28 -3.06
CA GLY A 76 22.14 2.71 -2.76
C GLY A 76 21.60 2.91 -1.35
N PHE A 77 22.22 3.83 -0.60
CA PHE A 77 21.78 4.19 0.75
C PHE A 77 22.00 5.67 1.01
N GLN A 78 20.95 6.36 1.43
CA GLN A 78 21.05 7.74 1.86
C GLN A 78 20.37 7.92 3.22
N VAL A 79 20.99 8.73 4.08
CA VAL A 79 20.44 9.17 5.37
C VAL A 79 20.49 10.68 5.42
N VAL A 80 19.37 11.30 5.80
CA VAL A 80 19.20 12.76 5.84
C VAL A 80 18.61 13.17 7.19
N ASP A 81 19.10 14.25 7.76
CA ASP A 81 18.44 14.96 8.86
C ASP A 81 17.32 15.84 8.25
N PRO A 82 16.04 15.54 8.49
CA PRO A 82 14.94 16.27 7.84
C PRO A 82 14.74 17.70 8.35
N GLU A 83 15.29 18.05 9.53
CA GLU A 83 15.20 19.40 10.09
C GLU A 83 16.19 20.35 9.41
N SER A 84 17.45 19.92 9.29
CA SER A 84 18.52 20.74 8.68
C SER A 84 18.66 20.54 7.18
N GLY A 85 18.18 19.41 6.63
CA GLY A 85 18.44 18.99 5.27
C GLY A 85 19.85 18.39 5.07
N GLU A 86 20.63 18.24 6.14
CA GLU A 86 21.98 17.68 6.10
C GLU A 86 21.96 16.21 5.65
N VAL A 87 22.80 15.89 4.67
CA VAL A 87 23.04 14.51 4.24
C VAL A 87 24.08 13.88 5.15
N LEU A 88 23.64 13.00 6.05
CA LEU A 88 24.48 12.35 7.05
C LEU A 88 25.29 11.19 6.47
N TYR A 89 24.76 10.54 5.45
CA TYR A 89 25.41 9.51 4.70
C TYR A 89 24.83 9.42 3.29
N ASP A 90 25.69 9.26 2.30
CA ASP A 90 25.32 9.02 0.91
C ASP A 90 26.19 7.96 0.26
N ARG A 91 25.55 6.94 -0.28
CA ARG A 91 26.13 5.97 -1.20
C ARG A 91 25.18 5.78 -2.35
N GLN A 92 25.57 6.20 -3.54
CA GLN A 92 24.75 6.08 -4.75
C GLN A 92 23.34 6.71 -4.59
N GLY A 93 23.21 7.77 -3.80
CA GLY A 93 21.94 8.42 -3.51
C GLY A 93 21.22 8.95 -4.74
N THR A 94 21.93 9.30 -5.80
CA THR A 94 21.39 9.75 -7.10
C THR A 94 21.33 8.67 -8.17
N THR A 95 21.76 7.45 -7.87
CA THR A 95 21.73 6.33 -8.82
C THR A 95 20.30 5.80 -8.96
N SER A 96 19.85 5.63 -10.20
CA SER A 96 18.53 5.07 -10.54
C SER A 96 18.52 3.57 -10.28
N MET A 97 17.70 3.13 -9.32
CA MET A 97 17.61 1.73 -8.87
C MET A 97 16.18 1.21 -8.92
N ARG A 98 16.01 -0.10 -9.04
CA ARG A 98 14.68 -0.74 -8.87
C ARG A 98 14.21 -0.56 -7.44
N PRO A 99 13.03 0.07 -7.23
CA PRO A 99 12.55 0.38 -5.90
C PRO A 99 11.78 -0.79 -5.25
N ALA A 100 11.30 -1.74 -6.05
CA ALA A 100 10.26 -2.65 -5.63
C ALA A 100 9.11 -1.88 -4.96
N SER A 101 8.44 -2.44 -3.95
CA SER A 101 7.31 -1.76 -3.30
C SER A 101 7.63 -0.46 -2.55
N ASN A 102 8.89 0.03 -2.56
CA ASN A 102 9.17 1.42 -2.15
C ASN A 102 8.56 2.44 -3.13
N MET A 103 8.17 2.02 -4.34
CA MET A 103 7.33 2.81 -5.26
C MET A 103 6.07 3.32 -4.58
N LYS A 104 5.46 2.54 -3.68
CA LYS A 104 4.24 2.91 -2.95
C LYS A 104 4.39 4.15 -2.07
N ILE A 105 5.63 4.57 -1.73
CA ILE A 105 5.90 5.86 -1.10
C ILE A 105 5.50 6.99 -2.06
N VAL A 106 5.90 6.88 -3.32
CA VAL A 106 5.56 7.86 -4.37
C VAL A 106 4.05 7.83 -4.65
N THR A 107 3.48 6.64 -4.78
CA THR A 107 2.04 6.49 -5.03
C THR A 107 1.19 7.06 -3.89
N ALA A 108 1.56 6.80 -2.63
CA ALA A 108 0.88 7.33 -1.46
C ALA A 108 0.93 8.86 -1.40
N LEU A 109 2.11 9.44 -1.66
CA LEU A 109 2.30 10.89 -1.68
C LEU A 109 1.45 11.54 -2.78
N ASN A 110 1.44 10.96 -3.98
CA ASN A 110 0.62 11.44 -5.09
C ASN A 110 -0.87 11.34 -4.77
N ALA A 111 -1.33 10.19 -4.27
CA ALA A 111 -2.74 9.97 -3.95
C ALA A 111 -3.23 10.95 -2.87
N LEU A 112 -2.48 11.12 -1.78
CA LEU A 112 -2.85 12.05 -0.71
C LEU A 112 -2.82 13.52 -1.15
N HIS A 113 -1.90 13.88 -2.06
CA HIS A 113 -1.78 15.25 -2.54
C HIS A 113 -2.85 15.61 -3.58
N VAL A 114 -3.09 14.71 -4.54
CA VAL A 114 -3.95 14.99 -5.70
C VAL A 114 -5.41 14.65 -5.42
N LEU A 115 -5.68 13.51 -4.81
CA LEU A 115 -7.04 13.08 -4.50
C LEU A 115 -7.54 13.69 -3.18
N GLY A 116 -6.63 13.91 -2.23
CA GLY A 116 -6.97 14.31 -0.86
C GLY A 116 -7.29 13.13 0.05
N PRO A 117 -7.01 13.25 1.36
CA PRO A 117 -7.13 12.13 2.30
C PRO A 117 -8.59 11.67 2.55
N THR A 118 -9.56 12.55 2.40
CA THR A 118 -10.98 12.29 2.73
C THR A 118 -11.81 11.81 1.53
N THR A 119 -11.27 11.88 0.33
CA THR A 119 -11.96 11.44 -0.90
C THR A 119 -12.30 9.96 -0.83
N ARG A 120 -13.49 9.63 -1.34
CA ARG A 120 -14.00 8.26 -1.49
C ARG A 120 -14.36 8.03 -2.97
N MET A 121 -13.99 6.87 -3.49
CA MET A 121 -14.42 6.42 -4.80
C MET A 121 -15.75 5.70 -4.67
N THR A 122 -16.56 5.74 -5.74
CA THR A 122 -17.89 5.12 -5.77
C THR A 122 -17.90 3.89 -6.67
N THR A 123 -18.81 2.99 -6.39
CA THR A 123 -19.28 1.96 -7.32
C THR A 123 -20.78 2.17 -7.44
N ASP A 124 -21.31 2.25 -8.64
CA ASP A 124 -22.72 2.54 -8.85
C ASP A 124 -23.36 1.61 -9.89
N THR A 125 -24.67 1.70 -9.99
CA THR A 125 -25.46 1.03 -11.03
C THR A 125 -26.17 2.04 -11.90
N VAL A 126 -26.16 1.78 -13.19
CA VAL A 126 -26.89 2.53 -14.21
C VAL A 126 -27.94 1.61 -14.84
N VAL A 127 -29.12 2.13 -15.13
CA VAL A 127 -30.21 1.39 -15.77
C VAL A 127 -30.50 2.07 -17.10
N PRO A 128 -29.83 1.64 -18.20
CA PRO A 128 -30.01 2.29 -19.50
C PRO A 128 -31.39 2.02 -20.11
N GLU A 129 -31.90 0.79 -19.89
CA GLU A 129 -33.24 0.41 -20.33
C GLU A 129 -33.88 -0.64 -19.45
N LYS A 130 -35.16 -0.94 -19.71
CA LYS A 130 -35.93 -1.93 -18.95
C LYS A 130 -35.31 -3.32 -19.05
N GLY A 131 -34.92 -3.87 -17.89
CA GLY A 131 -34.32 -5.19 -17.78
C GLY A 131 -32.81 -5.23 -17.93
N GLU A 132 -32.15 -4.08 -18.04
CA GLU A 132 -30.71 -3.95 -18.06
C GLU A 132 -30.17 -3.21 -16.85
N VAL A 133 -29.04 -3.62 -16.34
CA VAL A 133 -28.28 -2.95 -15.27
C VAL A 133 -26.81 -3.01 -15.62
N ILE A 134 -26.15 -1.87 -15.59
CA ILE A 134 -24.69 -1.76 -15.72
C ILE A 134 -24.11 -1.48 -14.34
N LEU A 135 -23.25 -2.36 -13.83
CA LEU A 135 -22.45 -2.15 -12.63
C LEU A 135 -21.19 -1.39 -13.03
N ARG A 136 -21.13 -0.09 -12.68
CA ARG A 136 -20.06 0.83 -13.11
C ARG A 136 -19.02 1.00 -11.99
N GLY A 137 -17.74 0.75 -12.31
CA GLY A 137 -16.62 0.89 -11.40
C GLY A 137 -16.02 2.28 -11.42
N GLY A 138 -16.09 3.01 -10.30
CA GLY A 138 -15.45 4.32 -10.13
C GLY A 138 -14.04 4.26 -9.51
N GLY A 139 -13.43 3.08 -9.41
CA GLY A 139 -12.07 2.90 -8.88
C GLY A 139 -12.01 2.69 -7.37
N ASP A 140 -13.11 2.25 -6.75
CA ASP A 140 -13.10 1.84 -5.35
C ASP A 140 -12.21 0.61 -5.15
N THR A 141 -11.15 0.78 -4.38
CA THR A 141 -10.17 -0.29 -4.09
C THR A 141 -10.58 -1.18 -2.93
N THR A 142 -11.63 -0.78 -2.19
CA THR A 142 -12.08 -1.43 -0.96
C THR A 142 -13.42 -2.13 -1.08
N LEU A 143 -14.02 -2.12 -2.29
CA LEU A 143 -15.28 -2.77 -2.59
C LEU A 143 -15.31 -4.20 -2.05
N GLY A 144 -16.28 -4.49 -1.20
CA GLY A 144 -16.49 -5.78 -0.56
C GLY A 144 -17.75 -6.52 -1.06
N THR A 145 -17.98 -7.69 -0.51
CA THR A 145 -19.22 -8.45 -0.78
C THR A 145 -20.45 -7.74 -0.20
N ASP A 146 -20.30 -7.17 0.99
CA ASP A 146 -21.40 -6.50 1.69
C ASP A 146 -21.80 -5.20 0.97
N ASP A 147 -20.83 -4.47 0.39
CA ASP A 147 -21.10 -3.28 -0.41
C ASP A 147 -21.90 -3.64 -1.68
N LEU A 148 -21.51 -4.74 -2.35
CA LEU A 148 -22.25 -5.24 -3.51
C LEU A 148 -23.64 -5.75 -3.14
N ALA A 149 -23.81 -6.31 -1.95
CA ALA A 149 -25.12 -6.73 -1.46
C ALA A 149 -26.03 -5.53 -1.15
N ALA A 150 -25.51 -4.49 -0.51
CA ALA A 150 -26.22 -3.24 -0.28
C ALA A 150 -26.65 -2.60 -1.60
N LEU A 151 -25.69 -2.45 -2.52
CA LEU A 151 -25.92 -1.88 -3.86
C LEU A 151 -26.98 -2.68 -4.65
N ALA A 152 -26.99 -4.01 -4.51
CA ALA A 152 -27.96 -4.86 -5.18
C ALA A 152 -29.38 -4.71 -4.60
N ASN A 153 -29.52 -4.53 -3.29
CA ASN A 153 -30.82 -4.26 -2.65
C ASN A 153 -31.37 -2.92 -3.15
N ASP A 154 -30.58 -1.85 -3.08
CA ASP A 154 -30.98 -0.52 -3.53
C ASP A 154 -31.35 -0.51 -5.03
N THR A 155 -30.60 -1.26 -5.84
CA THR A 155 -30.89 -1.44 -7.27
C THR A 155 -32.20 -2.21 -7.50
N ALA A 156 -32.46 -3.26 -6.73
CA ALA A 156 -33.71 -4.03 -6.82
C ALA A 156 -34.92 -3.17 -6.48
N ASP A 157 -34.83 -2.35 -5.43
CA ASP A 157 -35.87 -1.41 -5.04
C ASP A 157 -36.09 -0.32 -6.11
N TYR A 158 -35.00 0.21 -6.70
CA TYR A 158 -35.09 1.15 -7.80
C TYR A 158 -35.82 0.54 -9.01
N LEU A 159 -35.40 -0.66 -9.46
CA LEU A 159 -36.02 -1.35 -10.58
C LEU A 159 -37.51 -1.62 -10.36
N SER A 160 -37.87 -2.02 -9.14
CA SER A 160 -39.26 -2.31 -8.75
C SER A 160 -40.11 -1.03 -8.74
N SER A 161 -39.64 0.01 -8.07
CA SER A 161 -40.37 1.29 -7.91
C SER A 161 -40.59 2.02 -9.23
N LYS A 162 -39.65 1.86 -10.19
CA LYS A 162 -39.72 2.48 -11.53
C LYS A 162 -40.40 1.60 -12.60
N GLY A 163 -40.80 0.35 -12.25
CA GLY A 163 -41.39 -0.58 -13.19
C GLY A 163 -40.42 -1.07 -14.28
N LEU A 164 -39.11 -1.08 -13.97
CA LEU A 164 -38.03 -1.41 -14.90
C LEU A 164 -37.65 -2.89 -14.90
N LEU A 165 -38.32 -3.71 -14.09
CA LEU A 165 -38.14 -5.17 -14.13
C LEU A 165 -38.62 -5.74 -15.47
N PRO A 166 -37.88 -6.70 -16.09
CA PRO A 166 -38.22 -7.24 -17.38
C PRO A 166 -39.56 -8.00 -17.34
N ASP A 167 -40.30 -7.96 -18.46
CA ASP A 167 -41.58 -8.65 -18.56
C ASP A 167 -41.40 -10.17 -18.71
N PRO A 168 -42.40 -10.96 -18.32
CA PRO A 168 -42.42 -12.38 -18.66
C PRO A 168 -42.42 -12.59 -20.17
N LYS A 169 -41.84 -13.69 -20.65
CA LYS A 169 -42.02 -14.10 -22.05
C LYS A 169 -43.49 -14.42 -22.30
N PRO A 170 -44.01 -14.20 -23.54
CA PRO A 170 -45.35 -14.58 -23.90
C PRO A 170 -45.66 -16.03 -23.47
N GLY A 171 -46.78 -16.22 -22.77
CA GLY A 171 -47.21 -17.53 -22.27
C GLY A 171 -46.46 -18.04 -21.00
N ARG A 172 -45.55 -17.23 -20.41
CA ARG A 172 -44.85 -17.58 -19.15
C ARG A 172 -45.20 -16.60 -18.04
N LYS A 173 -45.35 -17.14 -16.81
CA LYS A 173 -45.63 -16.35 -15.61
C LYS A 173 -44.34 -15.73 -14.98
N LYS A 174 -43.15 -16.38 -15.19
CA LYS A 174 -41.89 -15.89 -14.63
C LYS A 174 -41.28 -14.77 -15.48
N ARG A 175 -40.86 -13.69 -14.83
CA ARG A 175 -40.10 -12.62 -15.46
C ARG A 175 -38.78 -13.15 -16.04
N GLN A 176 -38.28 -12.50 -17.05
CA GLN A 176 -36.92 -12.76 -17.56
C GLN A 176 -35.91 -12.25 -16.53
N PRO A 177 -34.69 -12.82 -16.49
CA PRO A 177 -33.63 -12.30 -15.64
C PRO A 177 -33.21 -10.91 -16.16
N VAL A 178 -32.91 -10.00 -15.22
CA VAL A 178 -32.21 -8.75 -15.49
C VAL A 178 -30.84 -9.08 -16.07
N GLN A 179 -30.47 -8.41 -17.14
CA GLN A 179 -29.17 -8.51 -17.78
C GLN A 179 -28.21 -7.58 -17.05
N VAL A 180 -27.18 -8.14 -16.42
CA VAL A 180 -26.15 -7.38 -15.71
C VAL A 180 -24.92 -7.28 -16.61
N PHE A 181 -24.53 -6.07 -16.90
CA PHE A 181 -23.27 -5.74 -17.54
C PHE A 181 -22.31 -5.12 -16.52
N VAL A 182 -21.02 -5.11 -16.82
CA VAL A 182 -20.01 -4.44 -16.02
C VAL A 182 -19.29 -3.39 -16.85
N ASP A 183 -19.11 -2.21 -16.25
CA ASP A 183 -18.38 -1.11 -16.84
C ASP A 183 -17.04 -0.91 -16.13
N ASP A 184 -15.94 -1.12 -16.85
CA ASP A 184 -14.58 -0.87 -16.42
C ASP A 184 -13.82 0.10 -17.34
N SER A 185 -14.56 0.95 -18.06
CA SER A 185 -14.06 1.90 -19.06
C SER A 185 -13.24 3.05 -18.47
N LEU A 186 -13.47 3.42 -17.18
CA LEU A 186 -12.72 4.47 -16.48
C LEU A 186 -11.20 4.29 -16.59
N TYR A 187 -10.73 3.03 -16.62
CA TYR A 187 -9.32 2.74 -16.84
C TYR A 187 -9.08 2.17 -18.23
N GLY A 188 -8.26 2.89 -19.00
CA GLY A 188 -7.90 2.49 -20.36
C GLY A 188 -6.96 1.27 -20.42
N THR A 189 -6.69 0.83 -21.62
CA THR A 189 -5.73 -0.25 -21.91
C THR A 189 -4.29 0.26 -21.99
N PRO A 190 -3.27 -0.63 -21.80
CA PRO A 190 -3.38 -2.01 -21.35
C PRO A 190 -3.77 -2.12 -19.86
N LYS A 191 -4.44 -3.22 -19.50
CA LYS A 191 -4.79 -3.51 -18.09
C LYS A 191 -3.60 -4.07 -17.30
N THR A 192 -2.52 -4.51 -17.96
CA THR A 192 -1.29 -5.06 -17.35
C THR A 192 -0.14 -4.08 -17.48
N GLY A 193 0.68 -3.93 -16.42
CA GLY A 193 1.75 -2.96 -16.36
C GLY A 193 2.97 -3.33 -17.21
N PRO A 194 3.64 -2.34 -17.81
CA PRO A 194 4.90 -2.57 -18.50
C PRO A 194 5.97 -3.15 -17.55
N GLY A 195 6.69 -4.18 -17.99
CA GLY A 195 7.73 -4.84 -17.19
C GLY A 195 7.18 -5.81 -16.12
N TRP A 196 5.88 -6.09 -16.11
CA TRP A 196 5.32 -7.17 -15.30
C TRP A 196 5.64 -8.53 -15.93
N THR A 197 6.05 -9.48 -15.09
CA THR A 197 6.23 -10.85 -15.54
C THR A 197 4.94 -11.63 -15.44
N SER A 198 4.75 -12.62 -16.33
CA SER A 198 3.54 -13.47 -16.31
C SER A 198 3.36 -14.21 -14.98
N SER A 199 4.46 -14.55 -14.29
CA SER A 199 4.43 -15.21 -12.98
C SER A 199 3.85 -14.37 -11.85
N TYR A 200 3.73 -13.04 -12.04
CA TYR A 200 3.13 -12.15 -11.04
C TYR A 200 1.61 -12.10 -11.13
N GLN A 201 1.05 -12.49 -12.29
CA GLN A 201 -0.37 -12.38 -12.56
C GLN A 201 -1.10 -13.72 -12.40
N PRO A 202 -2.33 -13.70 -11.88
CA PRO A 202 -3.00 -12.56 -11.26
C PRO A 202 -2.68 -12.41 -9.76
N TYR A 203 -1.86 -13.29 -9.16
CA TYR A 203 -1.78 -13.49 -7.69
C TYR A 203 -0.94 -12.47 -6.93
N ILE A 204 0.05 -11.84 -7.58
CA ILE A 204 0.85 -10.76 -6.98
C ILE A 204 0.21 -9.40 -7.31
N VAL A 205 -0.24 -9.25 -8.55
CA VAL A 205 -0.99 -8.11 -9.05
C VAL A 205 -1.94 -8.59 -10.14
N ARG A 206 -3.19 -8.17 -10.11
CA ARG A 206 -4.18 -8.49 -11.15
C ARG A 206 -4.15 -7.45 -12.27
N PRO A 207 -4.75 -7.74 -13.46
CA PRO A 207 -5.03 -6.70 -14.44
C PRO A 207 -5.81 -5.55 -13.80
N VAL A 208 -5.39 -4.30 -14.03
CA VAL A 208 -5.90 -3.12 -13.32
C VAL A 208 -7.22 -2.68 -13.93
N ARG A 209 -8.28 -2.82 -13.17
CA ARG A 209 -9.65 -2.42 -13.54
C ARG A 209 -10.23 -1.52 -12.45
N PRO A 210 -11.10 -0.55 -12.76
CA PRO A 210 -11.74 0.30 -11.76
C PRO A 210 -12.82 -0.43 -10.95
N LEU A 211 -13.19 -1.63 -11.37
CA LEU A 211 -14.17 -2.50 -10.73
C LEU A 211 -13.52 -3.82 -10.31
N GLY A 212 -13.68 -4.17 -9.03
CA GLY A 212 -13.17 -5.43 -8.51
C GLY A 212 -13.02 -5.42 -7.01
N ARG A 213 -13.33 -6.53 -6.35
CA ARG A 213 -13.34 -6.67 -4.89
C ARG A 213 -11.94 -6.71 -4.27
N LEU A 214 -11.82 -6.13 -3.09
CA LEU A 214 -10.58 -6.19 -2.30
C LEU A 214 -10.20 -7.65 -1.97
N GLY A 215 -8.93 -7.99 -2.11
CA GLY A 215 -8.40 -9.32 -1.78
C GLY A 215 -8.74 -10.42 -2.80
N VAL A 216 -9.41 -10.08 -3.90
CA VAL A 216 -9.76 -11.01 -4.96
C VAL A 216 -8.84 -10.85 -6.16
N TYR A 217 -8.13 -11.95 -6.50
CA TYR A 217 -7.13 -11.98 -7.57
C TYR A 217 -7.67 -12.78 -8.76
N ARG A 218 -8.28 -12.07 -9.71
CA ARG A 218 -8.84 -12.64 -10.94
C ARG A 218 -8.30 -11.91 -12.16
N TRP A 219 -8.27 -12.60 -13.31
CA TRP A 219 -7.93 -12.00 -14.59
C TRP A 219 -8.95 -10.94 -15.01
N ASP A 220 -10.22 -11.21 -14.76
CA ASP A 220 -11.30 -10.25 -14.91
C ASP A 220 -12.01 -10.03 -13.57
N SER A 221 -11.58 -8.98 -12.88
CA SER A 221 -12.14 -8.61 -11.59
C SER A 221 -13.49 -7.91 -11.70
N ALA A 222 -13.79 -7.32 -12.89
CA ALA A 222 -15.07 -6.66 -13.13
C ALA A 222 -16.19 -7.69 -13.32
N LEU A 223 -15.96 -8.71 -14.14
CA LEU A 223 -16.93 -9.82 -14.28
C LEU A 223 -17.13 -10.56 -12.97
N GLU A 224 -16.07 -10.78 -12.20
CA GLU A 224 -16.17 -11.41 -10.88
C GLU A 224 -17.05 -10.59 -9.92
N ALA A 225 -16.88 -9.27 -9.88
CA ALA A 225 -17.73 -8.39 -9.08
C ALA A 225 -19.18 -8.39 -9.60
N GLY A 226 -19.37 -8.43 -10.92
CA GLY A 226 -20.67 -8.59 -11.58
C GLY A 226 -21.38 -9.87 -11.17
N ASP A 227 -20.68 -11.01 -11.10
CA ASP A 227 -21.23 -12.28 -10.66
C ASP A 227 -21.71 -12.24 -9.20
N VAL A 228 -20.94 -11.60 -8.31
CA VAL A 228 -21.33 -11.41 -6.91
C VAL A 228 -22.53 -10.48 -6.80
N PHE A 229 -22.53 -9.36 -7.53
CA PHE A 229 -23.66 -8.44 -7.59
C PHE A 229 -24.93 -9.12 -8.12
N ALA A 230 -24.85 -9.87 -9.22
CA ALA A 230 -26.00 -10.60 -9.77
C ALA A 230 -26.51 -11.68 -8.81
N ALA A 231 -25.62 -12.31 -8.04
CA ALA A 231 -26.01 -13.24 -6.96
C ALA A 231 -26.77 -12.50 -5.84
N ALA A 232 -26.32 -11.31 -5.47
CA ALA A 232 -26.99 -10.46 -4.47
C ALA A 232 -28.37 -9.98 -4.97
N LEU A 233 -28.52 -9.59 -6.26
CA LEU A 233 -29.82 -9.27 -6.86
C LEU A 233 -30.79 -10.47 -6.76
N ARG A 234 -30.31 -11.67 -7.01
CA ARG A 234 -31.14 -12.88 -6.86
C ARG A 234 -31.57 -13.10 -5.40
N SER A 235 -30.71 -12.81 -4.43
CA SER A 235 -31.04 -12.86 -3.01
C SER A 235 -32.07 -11.79 -2.62
N ALA A 236 -32.05 -10.64 -3.29
CA ALA A 236 -33.06 -9.57 -3.16
C ALA A 236 -34.35 -9.85 -3.96
N GLY A 237 -34.51 -11.06 -4.51
CA GLY A 237 -35.74 -11.47 -5.22
C GLY A 237 -35.77 -11.11 -6.72
N VAL A 238 -34.73 -10.50 -7.27
CA VAL A 238 -34.64 -10.11 -8.69
C VAL A 238 -33.79 -11.14 -9.43
N ALA A 239 -34.41 -11.91 -10.35
CA ALA A 239 -33.66 -12.81 -11.22
C ALA A 239 -32.66 -12.00 -12.05
N ALA A 240 -31.38 -12.35 -12.02
CA ALA A 240 -30.30 -11.63 -12.70
C ALA A 240 -29.25 -12.58 -13.29
N LYS A 241 -28.63 -12.16 -14.40
CA LYS A 241 -27.58 -12.89 -15.10
C LYS A 241 -26.53 -11.91 -15.64
N VAL A 242 -25.25 -12.18 -15.40
CA VAL A 242 -24.15 -11.42 -16.02
C VAL A 242 -24.05 -11.78 -17.49
N ILE A 243 -23.93 -10.75 -18.33
CA ILE A 243 -23.85 -10.87 -19.79
C ILE A 243 -22.41 -10.60 -20.27
N GLY A 244 -21.74 -9.57 -19.74
CA GLY A 244 -20.41 -9.19 -20.17
C GLY A 244 -20.07 -7.74 -19.81
N HIS A 245 -19.15 -7.17 -20.58
CA HIS A 245 -18.77 -5.76 -20.47
C HIS A 245 -19.67 -4.89 -21.37
N GLN A 246 -20.04 -3.72 -20.84
CA GLN A 246 -20.73 -2.66 -21.56
C GLN A 246 -20.46 -1.34 -20.86
N ASP A 247 -19.96 -0.36 -21.61
CA ASP A 247 -19.70 0.98 -21.09
C ASP A 247 -21.05 1.71 -20.89
N ALA A 248 -21.23 2.33 -19.73
CA ALA A 248 -22.35 3.23 -19.49
C ALA A 248 -22.07 4.58 -20.17
N ALA A 249 -23.12 5.32 -20.52
CA ALA A 249 -22.94 6.70 -20.95
C ALA A 249 -22.36 7.53 -19.80
N ASP A 250 -21.43 8.43 -20.10
CA ASP A 250 -20.70 9.22 -19.09
C ASP A 250 -21.63 10.05 -18.20
N ASP A 251 -22.72 10.55 -18.77
CA ASP A 251 -23.74 11.38 -18.11
C ASP A 251 -24.93 10.56 -17.55
N ALA A 252 -24.90 9.23 -17.69
CA ALA A 252 -25.99 8.39 -17.21
C ALA A 252 -26.12 8.48 -15.68
N PRO A 253 -27.33 8.82 -15.16
CA PRO A 253 -27.53 8.94 -13.72
C PRO A 253 -27.42 7.58 -13.02
N ALA A 254 -26.84 7.57 -11.84
CA ALA A 254 -26.80 6.37 -11.01
C ALA A 254 -28.21 6.03 -10.50
N ALA A 255 -28.61 4.75 -10.61
CA ALA A 255 -29.79 4.21 -9.99
C ALA A 255 -29.60 3.94 -8.49
N ALA A 256 -28.39 3.47 -8.13
CA ALA A 256 -27.92 3.27 -6.76
C ALA A 256 -26.40 3.45 -6.71
N SER A 257 -25.84 3.71 -5.55
CA SER A 257 -24.39 3.88 -5.37
C SER A 257 -23.92 3.49 -3.97
N VAL A 258 -22.69 2.97 -3.89
CA VAL A 258 -21.95 2.75 -2.63
C VAL A 258 -20.61 3.46 -2.70
N GLN A 259 -20.11 3.88 -1.54
CA GLN A 259 -18.81 4.54 -1.41
C GLN A 259 -17.84 3.64 -0.64
N GLY A 260 -16.64 3.49 -1.21
CA GLY A 260 -15.55 2.82 -0.55
C GLY A 260 -14.93 3.62 0.61
N ASP A 261 -13.83 3.09 1.12
CA ASP A 261 -13.03 3.78 2.15
C ASP A 261 -12.38 5.06 1.63
N THR A 262 -12.03 5.94 2.57
CA THR A 262 -11.26 7.16 2.23
C THR A 262 -9.89 6.83 1.65
N VAL A 263 -9.35 7.71 0.82
CA VAL A 263 -7.98 7.59 0.30
C VAL A 263 -6.96 7.40 1.44
N ALA A 264 -7.16 8.07 2.57
CA ALA A 264 -6.34 7.89 3.76
C ALA A 264 -6.32 6.43 4.26
N THR A 265 -7.50 5.79 4.37
CA THR A 265 -7.63 4.38 4.78
C THR A 265 -6.99 3.46 3.74
N GLN A 266 -7.24 3.70 2.46
CA GLN A 266 -6.65 2.92 1.36
C GLN A 266 -5.12 3.01 1.36
N VAL A 267 -4.55 4.22 1.51
CA VAL A 267 -3.10 4.44 1.61
C VAL A 267 -2.52 3.74 2.84
N LYS A 268 -3.19 3.81 3.99
CA LYS A 268 -2.76 3.13 5.20
C LYS A 268 -2.68 1.62 4.98
N TYR A 269 -3.71 1.01 4.46
CA TYR A 269 -3.72 -0.43 4.17
C TYR A 269 -2.65 -0.80 3.13
N MET A 270 -2.57 -0.06 2.02
CA MET A 270 -1.55 -0.25 0.98
C MET A 270 -0.12 -0.24 1.53
N LEU A 271 0.21 0.66 2.44
CA LEU A 271 1.54 0.77 3.02
C LEU A 271 1.82 -0.32 4.06
N GLN A 272 0.83 -0.66 4.91
CA GLN A 272 0.96 -1.65 5.99
C GLN A 272 1.19 -3.07 5.46
N VAL A 273 0.38 -3.52 4.51
CA VAL A 273 0.45 -4.88 3.96
C VAL A 273 1.12 -4.96 2.60
N SER A 274 1.51 -3.80 2.04
CA SER A 274 2.12 -3.68 0.71
C SER A 274 1.18 -4.12 -0.42
N GLU A 275 -0.12 -3.80 -0.33
CA GLU A 275 -1.12 -4.21 -1.32
C GLU A 275 -0.83 -3.58 -2.68
N ASN A 276 -0.77 -4.41 -3.74
CA ASN A 276 -0.36 -3.98 -5.07
C ASN A 276 -1.53 -3.40 -5.87
N ASN A 277 -2.71 -4.03 -5.78
CA ASN A 277 -3.86 -3.61 -6.59
C ASN A 277 -4.36 -2.23 -6.17
N ILE A 278 -4.37 -1.93 -4.86
CA ILE A 278 -4.67 -0.58 -4.36
C ILE A 278 -3.68 0.43 -4.94
N ALA A 279 -2.38 0.11 -4.93
CA ALA A 279 -1.37 1.00 -5.47
C ALA A 279 -1.59 1.32 -6.95
N GLU A 280 -1.92 0.29 -7.76
CA GLU A 280 -2.18 0.47 -9.18
C GLU A 280 -3.45 1.26 -9.46
N MET A 281 -4.51 1.00 -8.70
CA MET A 281 -5.75 1.74 -8.87
C MET A 281 -5.58 3.20 -8.45
N LEU A 282 -4.96 3.51 -7.30
CA LEU A 282 -4.65 4.87 -6.88
C LEU A 282 -3.76 5.60 -7.89
N PHE A 283 -2.77 4.91 -8.47
CA PHE A 283 -1.91 5.48 -9.50
C PHE A 283 -2.70 5.92 -10.74
N ARG A 284 -3.71 5.16 -11.16
CA ARG A 284 -4.59 5.50 -12.27
C ARG A 284 -5.64 6.55 -11.87
N GLN A 285 -6.15 6.52 -10.64
CA GLN A 285 -7.06 7.56 -10.13
C GLN A 285 -6.40 8.94 -10.09
N VAL A 286 -5.13 9.01 -9.70
CA VAL A 286 -4.34 10.25 -9.77
C VAL A 286 -4.27 10.78 -11.21
N ALA A 287 -4.15 9.90 -12.21
CA ALA A 287 -4.21 10.31 -13.62
C ALA A 287 -5.56 10.91 -13.98
N VAL A 288 -6.64 10.21 -13.68
CA VAL A 288 -8.02 10.67 -13.95
C VAL A 288 -8.29 12.02 -13.31
N GLN A 289 -7.94 12.18 -12.02
CA GLN A 289 -8.13 13.43 -11.28
C GLN A 289 -7.34 14.60 -11.88
N ARG A 290 -6.20 14.32 -12.54
CA ARG A 290 -5.36 15.31 -13.22
C ARG A 290 -5.78 15.55 -14.67
N GLY A 291 -6.88 14.95 -15.15
CA GLY A 291 -7.35 15.05 -16.53
C GLY A 291 -6.53 14.24 -17.54
N TYR A 292 -5.70 13.32 -17.09
CA TYR A 292 -5.04 12.35 -17.96
C TYR A 292 -5.89 11.08 -18.11
N PRO A 293 -5.75 10.34 -19.20
CA PRO A 293 -6.39 9.03 -19.32
C PRO A 293 -5.96 8.10 -18.15
N GLY A 294 -6.90 7.31 -17.64
CA GLY A 294 -6.68 6.34 -16.55
C GLY A 294 -5.81 5.14 -16.99
N THR A 295 -4.60 5.40 -17.49
CA THR A 295 -3.64 4.43 -18.01
C THR A 295 -2.32 4.48 -17.24
N PHE A 296 -1.44 3.51 -17.42
CA PHE A 296 -0.06 3.57 -16.87
C PHE A 296 0.71 4.80 -17.37
N LYS A 297 0.51 5.20 -18.64
CA LYS A 297 1.11 6.42 -19.20
C LYS A 297 0.58 7.66 -18.50
N GLY A 298 -0.75 7.75 -18.33
CA GLY A 298 -1.40 8.86 -17.61
C GLY A 298 -0.93 8.94 -16.16
N GLY A 299 -0.93 7.82 -15.45
CA GLY A 299 -0.44 7.74 -14.06
C GLY A 299 1.01 8.22 -13.92
N ARG A 300 1.88 7.83 -14.85
CA ARG A 300 3.27 8.34 -14.90
C ARG A 300 3.33 9.84 -15.07
N LEU A 301 2.57 10.39 -16.02
CA LEU A 301 2.58 11.84 -16.29
C LEU A 301 2.09 12.62 -15.08
N ALA A 302 0.97 12.21 -14.50
CA ALA A 302 0.40 12.82 -13.30
C ALA A 302 1.35 12.73 -12.10
N ALA A 303 1.97 11.57 -11.89
CA ALA A 303 2.90 11.37 -10.78
C ALA A 303 4.16 12.24 -10.92
N VAL A 304 4.76 12.33 -12.10
CA VAL A 304 5.93 13.19 -12.34
C VAL A 304 5.58 14.66 -12.15
N GLN A 305 4.42 15.09 -12.66
CA GLN A 305 3.93 16.47 -12.47
C GLN A 305 3.81 16.78 -10.98
N THR A 306 3.15 15.95 -10.20
CA THR A 306 2.99 16.14 -8.75
C THR A 306 4.33 16.21 -8.00
N LEU A 307 5.26 15.31 -8.31
CA LEU A 307 6.59 15.31 -7.68
C LEU A 307 7.34 16.60 -7.99
N THR A 308 7.23 17.12 -9.21
CA THR A 308 7.85 18.38 -9.64
C THR A 308 7.21 19.58 -8.91
N GLU A 309 5.89 19.63 -8.82
CA GLU A 309 5.14 20.66 -8.07
C GLU A 309 5.53 20.68 -6.58
N LEU A 310 5.80 19.51 -6.01
CA LEU A 310 6.28 19.35 -4.64
C LEU A 310 7.78 19.69 -4.47
N GLY A 311 8.48 20.06 -5.54
CA GLY A 311 9.89 20.43 -5.52
C GLY A 311 10.84 19.24 -5.35
N LEU A 312 10.42 18.03 -5.68
CA LEU A 312 11.26 16.84 -5.60
C LEU A 312 12.08 16.66 -6.88
N ASP A 313 13.32 16.18 -6.70
CA ASP A 313 14.23 15.92 -7.82
C ASP A 313 13.80 14.64 -8.57
N THR A 314 13.25 14.82 -9.77
CA THR A 314 12.76 13.73 -10.62
C THR A 314 13.83 13.20 -11.59
N LYS A 315 15.08 13.66 -11.52
CA LYS A 315 16.16 13.20 -12.37
C LYS A 315 16.42 11.69 -12.17
N GLY A 316 16.47 10.95 -13.26
CA GLY A 316 16.72 9.50 -13.23
C GLY A 316 15.49 8.66 -12.88
N LEU A 317 14.32 9.29 -12.68
CA LEU A 317 13.07 8.64 -12.40
C LEU A 317 12.51 7.92 -13.63
N ARG A 318 12.07 6.67 -13.45
CA ARG A 318 11.26 5.94 -14.43
C ARG A 318 10.10 5.28 -13.70
N LEU A 319 8.89 5.76 -13.95
CA LEU A 319 7.66 5.18 -13.41
C LEU A 319 6.99 4.37 -14.52
N LYS A 320 6.74 3.11 -14.27
CA LYS A 320 6.02 2.19 -15.16
C LYS A 320 4.70 1.77 -14.56
N ASP A 321 4.66 1.67 -13.22
CA ASP A 321 3.47 1.31 -12.46
C ASP A 321 3.40 2.07 -11.12
N GLY A 322 2.36 1.81 -10.32
CA GLY A 322 2.15 2.42 -9.02
C GLY A 322 2.63 1.56 -7.84
N SER A 323 2.82 0.26 -8.05
CA SER A 323 3.14 -0.71 -6.98
C SER A 323 4.63 -1.00 -6.82
N GLY A 324 5.41 -0.80 -7.89
CA GLY A 324 6.81 -1.20 -7.97
C GLY A 324 7.02 -2.69 -8.30
N VAL A 325 6.00 -3.34 -8.83
CA VAL A 325 6.08 -4.70 -9.37
C VAL A 325 6.85 -4.71 -10.69
N SER A 326 6.79 -3.61 -11.44
CA SER A 326 7.52 -3.46 -12.69
C SER A 326 9.04 -3.52 -12.48
N ARG A 327 9.69 -4.38 -13.22
CA ARG A 327 11.16 -4.48 -13.23
C ARG A 327 11.84 -3.29 -13.92
N ASP A 328 11.06 -2.48 -14.65
CA ASP A 328 11.53 -1.31 -15.40
C ASP A 328 11.43 0.00 -14.60
N ASP A 329 10.83 -0.06 -13.40
CA ASP A 329 10.81 1.08 -12.50
C ASP A 329 12.21 1.46 -12.01
N ARG A 330 12.43 2.75 -11.89
CA ARG A 330 13.66 3.32 -11.32
C ARG A 330 13.33 4.49 -10.44
N LEU A 331 13.82 4.47 -9.21
CA LEU A 331 13.85 5.58 -8.27
C LEU A 331 15.28 5.78 -7.76
N THR A 332 15.55 6.96 -7.23
CA THR A 332 16.81 7.20 -6.53
C THR A 332 16.57 7.19 -5.01
N PRO A 333 17.53 6.76 -4.18
CA PRO A 333 17.45 6.94 -2.74
C PRO A 333 17.17 8.40 -2.35
N LYS A 334 17.75 9.38 -3.05
CA LYS A 334 17.54 10.81 -2.85
C LYS A 334 16.07 11.23 -3.05
N LEU A 335 15.40 10.71 -4.09
CA LEU A 335 13.97 11.00 -4.29
C LEU A 335 13.14 10.46 -3.12
N LEU A 336 13.43 9.23 -2.68
CA LEU A 336 12.69 8.60 -1.58
C LEU A 336 12.91 9.31 -0.25
N THR A 337 14.15 9.72 0.07
CA THR A 337 14.42 10.52 1.29
C THR A 337 13.78 11.90 1.19
N GLY A 338 13.79 12.53 0.00
CA GLY A 338 13.10 13.78 -0.25
C GLY A 338 11.59 13.70 -0.03
N ALA A 339 10.95 12.66 -0.60
CA ALA A 339 9.52 12.40 -0.43
C ALA A 339 9.13 12.16 1.04
N LEU A 340 9.93 11.36 1.76
CA LEU A 340 9.73 11.10 3.18
C LEU A 340 9.96 12.35 4.04
N GLY A 341 11.00 13.11 3.74
CA GLY A 341 11.30 14.38 4.44
C GLY A 341 10.20 15.43 4.22
N LEU A 342 9.59 15.44 3.02
CA LEU A 342 8.46 16.31 2.72
C LEU A 342 7.22 15.86 3.51
N ALA A 343 6.94 14.54 3.57
CA ALA A 343 5.83 14.00 4.33
C ALA A 343 5.91 14.29 5.84
N LEU A 344 7.10 14.46 6.39
CA LEU A 344 7.31 14.88 7.79
C LEU A 344 6.92 16.34 8.06
N LYS A 345 6.78 17.18 7.03
CA LYS A 345 6.38 18.59 7.16
C LYS A 345 4.86 18.75 7.21
N THR A 346 4.20 18.06 8.15
CA THR A 346 2.73 18.01 8.25
C THR A 346 2.08 19.35 8.54
N THR A 347 2.78 20.29 9.18
CA THR A 347 2.31 21.69 9.35
C THR A 347 2.12 22.41 8.01
N LYS A 348 2.99 22.13 7.04
CA LYS A 348 2.89 22.67 5.67
C LYS A 348 2.00 21.81 4.77
N PHE A 349 1.98 20.51 5.01
CA PHE A 349 1.30 19.50 4.19
C PHE A 349 0.47 18.57 5.10
N PRO A 350 -0.63 19.05 5.68
CA PRO A 350 -1.44 18.27 6.63
C PRO A 350 -2.01 16.99 6.03
N GLN A 351 -2.22 16.95 4.71
CA GLN A 351 -2.69 15.76 4.00
C GLN A 351 -1.73 14.56 4.13
N PHE A 352 -0.45 14.77 4.48
CA PHE A 352 0.53 13.69 4.65
C PHE A 352 0.60 13.11 6.08
N GLU A 353 -0.19 13.60 7.02
CA GLU A 353 -0.21 13.06 8.37
C GLU A 353 -0.50 11.54 8.37
N THR A 354 -1.50 11.13 7.59
CA THR A 354 -1.87 9.71 7.42
C THR A 354 -0.73 8.86 6.89
N PHE A 355 0.11 9.40 5.99
CA PHE A 355 1.24 8.68 5.44
C PHE A 355 2.23 8.21 6.51
N LEU A 356 2.54 9.07 7.47
CA LEU A 356 3.49 8.75 8.55
C LEU A 356 2.96 7.66 9.47
N GLN A 357 1.65 7.71 9.78
CA GLN A 357 0.98 6.69 10.61
C GLN A 357 0.80 5.36 9.88
N ALA A 358 0.85 5.38 8.56
CA ALA A 358 0.63 4.21 7.70
C ALA A 358 1.86 3.32 7.54
N LEU A 359 3.07 3.78 7.87
CA LEU A 359 4.28 2.98 7.68
C LEU A 359 4.35 1.82 8.67
N PRO A 360 4.73 0.61 8.23
CA PRO A 360 5.04 -0.51 9.11
C PRO A 360 6.10 -0.16 10.14
N VAL A 361 5.99 -0.75 11.33
CA VAL A 361 6.90 -0.52 12.45
C VAL A 361 7.81 -1.72 12.67
N GLY A 362 9.10 -1.49 12.70
CA GLY A 362 10.13 -2.52 12.88
C GLY A 362 9.87 -3.42 14.09
N GLY A 363 9.79 -4.73 13.89
CA GLY A 363 9.52 -5.74 14.89
C GLY A 363 8.09 -5.73 15.47
N ARG A 364 7.15 -4.88 14.93
CA ARG A 364 5.82 -4.72 15.53
C ARG A 364 4.66 -4.88 14.57
N SER A 365 4.68 -4.22 13.41
CA SER A 365 3.47 -4.19 12.56
C SER A 365 3.77 -4.36 11.07
N GLY A 366 2.73 -4.75 10.34
CA GLY A 366 2.73 -4.86 8.88
C GLY A 366 3.85 -5.77 8.37
N THR A 367 4.43 -5.41 7.24
CA THR A 367 5.53 -6.15 6.60
C THR A 367 6.86 -6.09 7.37
N LEU A 368 6.93 -5.32 8.46
CA LEU A 368 8.07 -5.26 9.38
C LEU A 368 7.83 -5.96 10.71
N SER A 369 6.72 -6.72 10.87
CA SER A 369 6.41 -7.44 12.11
C SER A 369 7.46 -8.50 12.43
N ALA A 370 7.58 -8.86 13.70
CA ALA A 370 8.47 -9.93 14.16
C ALA A 370 8.14 -11.29 13.53
N SER A 371 6.86 -11.55 13.24
CA SER A 371 6.41 -12.78 12.55
C SER A 371 7.00 -12.93 11.14
N THR A 372 7.41 -11.83 10.50
CA THR A 372 8.10 -11.84 9.19
C THR A 372 9.63 -11.91 9.33
N GLY A 373 10.17 -12.13 10.53
CA GLY A 373 11.61 -12.23 10.82
C GLY A 373 12.35 -10.88 10.78
N ARG A 374 11.64 -9.76 10.92
CA ARG A 374 12.22 -8.42 10.82
C ARG A 374 12.49 -7.83 12.20
N PHE A 375 13.65 -7.19 12.38
CA PHE A 375 14.07 -6.58 13.66
C PHE A 375 14.02 -7.55 14.84
N THR A 376 14.30 -8.82 14.62
CA THR A 376 14.27 -9.89 15.63
C THR A 376 15.66 -10.32 16.11
N THR A 377 16.68 -10.05 15.33
CA THR A 377 18.08 -10.43 15.60
C THR A 377 18.96 -9.21 15.84
N TRP A 378 20.07 -9.39 16.55
CA TRP A 378 21.06 -8.33 16.71
C TRP A 378 21.79 -8.02 15.40
N PRO A 379 22.10 -6.71 15.13
CA PRO A 379 21.85 -5.54 15.97
C PRO A 379 20.46 -4.94 15.79
N SER A 380 19.66 -5.36 14.78
CA SER A 380 18.40 -4.70 14.43
C SER A 380 17.35 -4.79 15.53
N ARG A 381 17.37 -5.84 16.34
CA ARG A 381 16.43 -6.04 17.46
C ARG A 381 16.38 -4.84 18.43
N CYS A 382 17.48 -4.11 18.65
CA CYS A 382 17.49 -2.96 19.56
C CYS A 382 16.70 -1.75 18.99
N ALA A 383 16.52 -1.69 17.67
CA ALA A 383 15.75 -0.65 17.00
C ALA A 383 14.27 -1.03 16.80
N ALA A 384 13.83 -2.18 17.33
CA ALA A 384 12.43 -2.59 17.26
C ALA A 384 11.52 -1.54 17.91
N GLY A 385 10.43 -1.17 17.22
CA GLY A 385 9.51 -0.11 17.62
C GLY A 385 9.99 1.32 17.36
N ARG A 386 11.19 1.51 16.78
CA ARG A 386 11.79 2.83 16.52
C ARG A 386 12.01 3.14 15.04
N VAL A 387 11.82 2.15 14.16
CA VAL A 387 11.93 2.26 12.71
C VAL A 387 10.55 2.18 12.10
N PHE A 388 10.21 3.14 11.26
CA PHE A 388 8.95 3.26 10.55
C PHE A 388 9.27 3.30 9.06
N ALA A 389 8.98 2.21 8.33
CA ALA A 389 9.47 2.12 6.96
C ALA A 389 8.62 1.24 6.05
N LYS A 390 8.60 1.62 4.77
CA LYS A 390 8.07 0.79 3.69
C LYS A 390 9.12 -0.21 3.25
N THR A 391 8.73 -1.47 3.18
CA THR A 391 9.54 -2.55 2.61
C THR A 391 9.37 -2.65 1.10
N GLY A 392 10.39 -3.17 0.43
CA GLY A 392 10.33 -3.59 -0.97
C GLY A 392 10.98 -4.94 -1.16
N THR A 393 10.39 -5.79 -2.00
CA THR A 393 10.98 -7.09 -2.34
C THR A 393 10.54 -7.52 -3.73
N LEU A 394 11.51 -7.76 -4.61
CA LEU A 394 11.38 -8.58 -5.79
C LEU A 394 12.39 -9.73 -5.67
N PHE A 395 12.47 -10.59 -6.67
CA PHE A 395 13.39 -11.74 -6.65
C PHE A 395 14.83 -11.36 -6.29
N ASP A 396 15.33 -10.28 -6.90
CA ASP A 396 16.72 -9.81 -6.80
C ASP A 396 16.83 -8.41 -6.16
N THR A 397 15.75 -7.88 -5.60
CA THR A 397 15.67 -6.51 -5.08
C THR A 397 15.13 -6.51 -3.67
N ILE A 398 15.83 -5.79 -2.76
CA ILE A 398 15.37 -5.51 -1.40
C ILE A 398 15.39 -3.99 -1.19
N GLY A 399 14.28 -3.44 -0.72
CA GLY A 399 14.15 -2.02 -0.37
C GLY A 399 13.66 -1.83 1.06
N LEU A 400 14.14 -0.77 1.71
CA LEU A 400 13.65 -0.29 3.00
C LEU A 400 13.84 1.22 3.07
N SER A 401 12.75 1.98 3.09
CA SER A 401 12.80 3.45 3.14
C SER A 401 11.78 3.99 4.12
N GLY A 402 12.19 4.95 4.94
CA GLY A 402 11.35 5.46 6.01
C GLY A 402 12.08 6.44 6.92
N TYR A 403 11.66 6.49 8.16
CA TYR A 403 12.30 7.29 9.20
C TYR A 403 12.59 6.49 10.46
N VAL A 404 13.54 6.97 11.24
CA VAL A 404 13.99 6.36 12.48
C VAL A 404 14.42 7.45 13.46
N TYR A 405 14.22 7.23 14.76
CA TYR A 405 14.75 8.14 15.77
C TYR A 405 16.24 7.90 15.97
N GLY A 406 17.05 8.95 15.85
CA GLY A 406 18.48 8.94 16.17
C GLY A 406 18.75 8.86 17.67
N GLN A 407 20.03 8.78 18.04
CA GLN A 407 20.48 8.80 19.46
C GLN A 407 20.13 10.11 20.18
N ASP A 408 20.03 11.20 19.42
CA ASP A 408 19.62 12.52 19.89
C ASP A 408 18.10 12.63 20.12
N GLY A 409 17.34 11.58 19.79
CA GLY A 409 15.88 11.55 19.87
C GLY A 409 15.19 12.28 18.72
N LYS A 410 15.94 12.76 17.72
CA LYS A 410 15.40 13.41 16.53
C LYS A 410 15.19 12.42 15.37
N LEU A 411 14.30 12.75 14.46
CA LEU A 411 14.05 11.94 13.28
C LEU A 411 15.23 12.01 12.30
N LYS A 412 15.52 10.87 11.70
CA LYS A 412 16.41 10.70 10.56
C LYS A 412 15.65 9.98 9.46
N VAL A 413 15.68 10.49 8.26
CA VAL A 413 15.07 9.87 7.08
C VAL A 413 16.11 9.02 6.38
N PHE A 414 15.72 7.87 5.89
CA PHE A 414 16.62 6.98 5.17
C PHE A 414 15.94 6.29 3.99
N SER A 415 16.76 5.90 3.00
CA SER A 415 16.36 5.02 1.90
C SER A 415 17.50 4.05 1.59
N ALA A 416 17.20 2.76 1.62
CA ALA A 416 18.10 1.66 1.29
C ALA A 416 17.51 0.84 0.13
N LEU A 417 18.21 0.77 -0.99
CA LEU A 417 17.84 0.00 -2.17
C LEU A 417 18.97 -0.96 -2.54
N VAL A 418 18.74 -2.25 -2.43
CA VAL A 418 19.63 -3.33 -2.88
C VAL A 418 19.09 -3.87 -4.18
N ASN A 419 19.89 -3.81 -5.25
CA ASN A 419 19.58 -4.48 -6.51
C ASN A 419 20.61 -5.60 -6.76
N ASP A 420 20.21 -6.58 -7.55
CA ASP A 420 21.06 -7.73 -7.90
C ASP A 420 21.68 -8.38 -6.63
N ARG A 421 20.82 -8.56 -5.59
CA ARG A 421 21.26 -9.14 -4.32
C ARG A 421 22.00 -10.47 -4.54
N PRO A 422 23.03 -10.78 -3.75
CA PRO A 422 23.76 -12.02 -3.89
C PRO A 422 22.86 -13.25 -3.70
N SER A 423 22.75 -14.10 -4.72
CA SER A 423 21.86 -15.27 -4.75
C SER A 423 22.21 -16.33 -3.69
N ARG A 424 23.47 -16.37 -3.23
CA ARG A 424 23.95 -17.28 -2.16
C ARG A 424 23.31 -17.02 -0.80
N TYR A 425 22.67 -15.86 -0.59
CA TYR A 425 21.94 -15.53 0.63
C TYR A 425 20.44 -15.56 0.37
N SER A 426 19.66 -16.00 1.36
CA SER A 426 18.21 -15.93 1.26
C SER A 426 17.70 -14.46 1.25
N PRO A 427 16.53 -14.18 0.68
CA PRO A 427 15.95 -12.83 0.75
C PRO A 427 15.82 -12.32 2.18
N LEU A 428 15.45 -13.17 3.14
CA LEU A 428 15.36 -12.80 4.55
C LEU A 428 16.71 -12.39 5.12
N SER A 429 17.78 -13.12 4.79
CA SER A 429 19.13 -12.79 5.25
C SER A 429 19.59 -11.41 4.77
N THR A 430 19.30 -11.04 3.51
CA THR A 430 19.59 -9.70 2.99
C THR A 430 18.72 -8.64 3.67
N ARG A 431 17.42 -8.90 3.89
CA ARG A 431 16.52 -8.00 4.62
C ARG A 431 17.03 -7.71 6.03
N GLN A 432 17.48 -8.73 6.77
CA GLN A 432 18.04 -8.59 8.12
C GLN A 432 19.36 -7.80 8.12
N ALA A 433 20.19 -7.94 7.07
CA ALA A 433 21.39 -7.11 6.93
C ALA A 433 21.04 -5.62 6.73
N VAL A 434 20.00 -5.31 5.92
CA VAL A 434 19.48 -3.95 5.75
C VAL A 434 18.84 -3.45 7.05
N ASP A 435 18.11 -4.29 7.80
CA ASP A 435 17.57 -3.93 9.12
C ASP A 435 18.69 -3.52 10.10
N GLY A 436 19.80 -4.27 10.08
CA GLY A 436 20.98 -3.96 10.89
C GLY A 436 21.63 -2.63 10.51
N LEU A 437 21.68 -2.33 9.21
CA LEU A 437 22.19 -1.07 8.72
C LEU A 437 21.33 0.11 9.19
N VAL A 438 20.00 0.01 9.05
CA VAL A 438 19.06 1.04 9.52
C VAL A 438 19.10 1.17 11.06
N ALA A 439 19.24 0.07 11.78
CA ALA A 439 19.40 0.10 13.23
C ALA A 439 20.65 0.89 13.67
N THR A 440 21.69 0.92 12.85
CA THR A 440 22.90 1.75 13.11
C THR A 440 22.56 3.25 13.11
N VAL A 441 21.61 3.68 12.28
CA VAL A 441 21.12 5.08 12.29
C VAL A 441 20.43 5.40 13.62
N ASN A 442 19.74 4.43 14.23
CA ASN A 442 19.19 4.56 15.60
C ASN A 442 20.25 4.53 16.70
N GLY A 443 21.50 4.16 16.38
CA GLY A 443 22.58 3.99 17.35
C GLY A 443 22.74 2.55 17.88
N CYS A 444 22.10 1.57 17.25
CA CYS A 444 22.23 0.16 17.61
C CYS A 444 23.47 -0.46 16.95
N TRP A 445 24.53 -0.69 17.73
CA TRP A 445 25.79 -1.15 17.15
C TRP A 445 26.14 -2.62 17.47
N GLY A 446 26.21 -3.02 18.70
CA GLY A 446 26.66 -4.35 19.13
C GLY A 446 25.58 -5.18 19.82
N PRO A 447 25.85 -6.44 20.15
CA PRO A 447 24.92 -7.28 20.91
C PRO A 447 24.59 -6.71 22.29
N ASP A 448 25.56 -6.00 22.91
CA ASP A 448 25.41 -5.42 24.24
C ASP A 448 24.94 -3.97 24.25
N SER A 449 24.64 -3.40 23.08
CA SER A 449 24.20 -2.01 22.96
C SER A 449 22.75 -1.81 23.43
N LYS A 450 22.45 -2.21 24.67
CA LYS A 450 21.19 -1.84 25.35
C LYS A 450 20.98 -0.32 25.38
N THR A 451 22.06 0.43 25.27
CA THR A 451 22.11 1.89 25.30
C THR A 451 22.26 2.52 23.90
N GLY A 452 22.46 1.72 22.84
CA GLY A 452 22.76 2.24 21.49
C GLY A 452 24.12 2.95 21.39
N GLN A 453 25.02 2.79 22.36
CA GLN A 453 26.36 3.35 22.27
C GLN A 453 27.27 2.42 21.46
N PRO A 454 28.15 2.96 20.58
CA PRO A 454 29.22 2.18 19.98
C PRO A 454 30.13 1.65 21.09
N PRO A 455 30.82 0.50 20.85
CA PRO A 455 31.86 0.06 21.79
C PRO A 455 32.85 1.20 22.03
N ALA A 456 33.28 1.38 23.27
CA ALA A 456 34.35 2.33 23.59
C ALA A 456 35.57 1.96 22.73
N GLN A 457 36.14 2.96 22.04
CA GLN A 457 37.40 2.80 21.31
C GLN A 457 38.56 2.72 22.30
#